data_d992f6f2d95de62c7e69513becf08b58
#
_entry.id   d992f6f2d95de62c7e69513becf08b58
#
_cell.length_a   1.000
_cell.length_b   1.000
_cell.length_c   1.000
_cell.angle_alpha   90.00
_cell.angle_beta   90.00
_cell.angle_gamma   90.00
#
_symmetry.space_group_name_H-M   'P 1'
#
loop_
_entity.id
_entity.type
_entity.pdbx_description
1 polymer ?
#
loop_
_entity_poly.entity_id
_entity_poly.type
_entity_poly.pdbx_seq_one_letter_code
_entity_poly.pdbx_strand_id
1 'polypeptide(L)'
;MSAGAGTGARRLFAGGYTDGSGRDGISTIAFDVGRGAARVVRTDGCAPNPTYLARRGSFLYAAHELDECGRMASYAIAADGSLACRGACTAPFDAGTCFVLPDPNGRSLYGANYLSGSVGCCALLEDGRLVAGLPSRRHEGRGLRDDRQEAPHVHSLSFVPGTRLLAAVDLGIDALVIYQVDASGAIAPDPVETVQVPAGSGPRMVAYHPRLPIAALVNELACDVLVFRIGEGGLQWRIVEQLALPQTPGGDALAAHVAFAPDGRQLYASVRGSDRLVVFHVDERGSVGGRCDVPSGGKGPRHFSLSPDGRFLAVANLASDDVCLFARDAADGAVRAVAHVRVPQVACVVWDA
;
A
#
# COMPACT_ATOMS: atom_id res chain seq x y z
N MET A 1 7.75 -7.78 35.24
CA MET A 1 8.06 -6.34 35.21
C MET A 1 7.47 -5.79 33.91
N SER A 2 6.36 -5.06 33.99
CA SER A 2 5.65 -4.54 32.83
C SER A 2 6.49 -3.41 32.20
N ALA A 3 6.92 -3.61 30.94
CA ALA A 3 7.52 -2.54 30.16
C ALA A 3 6.48 -1.42 30.00
N GLY A 4 6.81 -0.22 30.51
CA GLY A 4 5.96 0.94 30.48
C GLY A 4 5.45 1.24 29.06
N ALA A 5 4.14 1.26 28.89
CA ALA A 5 3.50 1.74 27.70
C ALA A 5 3.88 3.21 27.49
N GLY A 6 4.62 3.54 26.44
CA GLY A 6 4.89 4.92 26.07
C GLY A 6 3.59 5.69 25.92
N THR A 7 3.33 6.62 26.82
CA THR A 7 2.10 7.42 26.92
C THR A 7 2.09 8.62 25.95
N GLY A 8 2.79 8.55 24.82
CA GLY A 8 2.87 9.62 23.84
C GLY A 8 1.74 9.62 22.82
N ALA A 9 1.33 10.81 22.40
CA ALA A 9 0.47 10.97 21.24
C ALA A 9 1.22 10.50 19.98
N ARG A 10 0.54 9.67 19.14
CA ARG A 10 1.04 9.23 17.85
C ARG A 10 0.33 9.98 16.73
N ARG A 11 0.97 10.07 15.59
CA ARG A 11 0.44 10.78 14.44
C ARG A 11 0.36 9.84 13.23
N LEU A 12 -0.70 10.04 12.44
CA LEU A 12 -0.92 9.38 11.17
C LEU A 12 -1.34 10.40 10.12
N PHE A 13 -1.06 10.09 8.87
CA PHE A 13 -1.60 10.80 7.72
C PHE A 13 -2.63 9.91 7.02
N ALA A 14 -3.74 10.49 6.58
CA ALA A 14 -4.80 9.81 5.88
C ALA A 14 -5.09 10.49 4.55
N GLY A 15 -4.96 9.75 3.46
CA GLY A 15 -5.29 10.14 2.09
C GLY A 15 -6.59 9.49 1.62
N GLY A 16 -7.16 9.99 0.53
CA GLY A 16 -8.39 9.42 -0.06
C GLY A 16 -8.98 10.28 -1.15
N TYR A 17 -10.19 9.95 -1.56
CA TYR A 17 -10.91 10.71 -2.57
C TYR A 17 -11.42 12.03 -1.98
N THR A 18 -11.34 13.10 -2.76
CA THR A 18 -11.81 14.44 -2.35
C THR A 18 -13.06 14.86 -3.10
N ASP A 19 -13.35 14.27 -4.25
CA ASP A 19 -14.50 14.60 -5.08
C ASP A 19 -15.81 14.25 -4.37
N GLY A 20 -16.64 15.26 -4.13
CA GLY A 20 -17.94 15.10 -3.46
C GLY A 20 -17.89 14.71 -1.98
N SER A 21 -16.71 14.59 -1.39
CA SER A 21 -16.53 14.12 -0.01
C SER A 21 -16.60 15.24 1.05
N GLY A 22 -16.51 16.51 0.62
CA GLY A 22 -16.36 17.66 1.52
C GLY A 22 -14.98 17.71 2.21
N ARG A 23 -13.99 17.01 1.67
CA ARG A 23 -12.61 16.91 2.17
C ARG A 23 -11.65 17.55 1.19
N ASP A 24 -10.68 18.32 1.68
CA ASP A 24 -9.75 19.12 0.88
C ASP A 24 -8.30 18.65 0.95
N GLY A 25 -8.02 17.35 0.97
CA GLY A 25 -6.64 16.91 0.92
C GLY A 25 -6.26 15.84 1.92
N ILE A 26 -5.06 15.95 2.52
CA ILE A 26 -4.49 14.95 3.41
C ILE A 26 -4.81 15.32 4.87
N SER A 27 -5.46 14.42 5.60
CA SER A 27 -5.79 14.62 7.00
C SER A 27 -4.66 14.12 7.91
N THR A 28 -4.30 14.93 8.91
CA THR A 28 -3.43 14.53 10.01
C THR A 28 -4.27 14.09 11.19
N ILE A 29 -4.04 12.87 11.68
CA ILE A 29 -4.75 12.26 12.81
C ILE A 29 -3.81 12.19 13.99
N ALA A 30 -4.24 12.71 15.15
CA ALA A 30 -3.58 12.48 16.43
C ALA A 30 -4.25 11.32 17.16
N PHE A 31 -3.46 10.36 17.61
CA PHE A 31 -3.89 9.20 18.38
C PHE A 31 -3.27 9.25 19.78
N ASP A 32 -4.11 9.47 20.79
CA ASP A 32 -3.73 9.41 22.21
C ASP A 32 -3.81 7.95 22.66
N VAL A 33 -2.67 7.30 22.77
CA VAL A 33 -2.57 5.88 23.15
C VAL A 33 -3.10 5.64 24.56
N GLY A 34 -2.85 6.57 25.48
CA GLY A 34 -3.24 6.43 26.90
C GLY A 34 -4.75 6.50 27.10
N ARG A 35 -5.43 7.33 26.30
CA ARG A 35 -6.89 7.49 26.36
C ARG A 35 -7.65 6.60 25.39
N GLY A 36 -6.96 5.95 24.45
CA GLY A 36 -7.62 5.20 23.37
C GLY A 36 -8.50 6.12 22.51
N ALA A 37 -8.04 7.33 22.20
CA ALA A 37 -8.82 8.33 21.49
C ALA A 37 -8.05 8.83 20.24
N ALA A 38 -8.76 9.01 19.13
CA ALA A 38 -8.20 9.56 17.91
C ALA A 38 -9.06 10.73 17.40
N ARG A 39 -8.43 11.72 16.81
CA ARG A 39 -9.12 12.86 16.19
C ARG A 39 -8.34 13.40 15.00
N VAL A 40 -9.03 13.89 13.99
CA VAL A 40 -8.41 14.72 12.95
C VAL A 40 -8.01 16.04 13.59
N VAL A 41 -6.74 16.41 13.49
CA VAL A 41 -6.20 17.66 14.04
C VAL A 41 -6.00 18.72 12.97
N ARG A 42 -5.88 18.28 11.70
CA ARG A 42 -5.63 19.16 10.55
C ARG A 42 -6.03 18.44 9.26
N THR A 43 -6.37 19.22 8.27
CA THR A 43 -6.39 18.77 6.86
C THR A 43 -5.61 19.80 6.05
N ASP A 44 -4.56 19.34 5.37
CA ASP A 44 -3.74 20.19 4.53
C ASP A 44 -4.22 20.04 3.07
N GLY A 45 -4.59 21.17 2.46
CA GLY A 45 -5.07 21.22 1.08
C GLY A 45 -3.99 20.77 0.11
N CYS A 46 -4.40 19.99 -0.88
CA CYS A 46 -3.54 19.52 -1.96
C CYS A 46 -4.36 19.34 -3.25
N ALA A 47 -3.72 18.83 -4.30
CA ALA A 47 -4.45 18.42 -5.50
C ALA A 47 -5.49 17.33 -5.18
N PRO A 48 -6.54 17.17 -6.00
CA PRO A 48 -7.59 16.19 -5.78
C PRO A 48 -7.07 14.75 -5.64
N ASN A 49 -7.84 13.94 -4.94
CA ASN A 49 -7.70 12.48 -4.83
C ASN A 49 -6.30 11.98 -4.43
N PRO A 50 -5.72 12.42 -3.28
CA PRO A 50 -4.48 11.85 -2.75
C PRO A 50 -4.77 10.45 -2.17
N THR A 51 -5.04 9.46 -3.02
CA THR A 51 -5.57 8.15 -2.63
C THR A 51 -4.54 7.19 -2.06
N TYR A 52 -3.26 7.42 -2.35
CA TYR A 52 -2.18 6.64 -1.76
C TYR A 52 -1.06 7.53 -1.23
N LEU A 53 -0.55 7.18 -0.06
CA LEU A 53 0.49 7.92 0.64
C LEU A 53 1.69 7.01 0.94
N ALA A 54 2.89 7.53 0.78
CA ALA A 54 4.12 6.89 1.22
C ALA A 54 4.99 7.90 1.99
N ARG A 55 5.69 7.45 3.04
CA ARG A 55 6.56 8.30 3.85
C ARG A 55 8.01 7.85 3.74
N ARG A 56 8.93 8.82 3.63
CA ARG A 56 10.36 8.58 3.73
C ARG A 56 11.05 9.78 4.40
N GLY A 57 11.70 9.54 5.54
CA GLY A 57 12.33 10.60 6.31
C GLY A 57 11.32 11.68 6.72
N SER A 58 11.62 12.94 6.44
CA SER A 58 10.76 14.09 6.73
C SER A 58 9.80 14.46 5.58
N PHE A 59 9.59 13.54 4.63
CA PHE A 59 8.73 13.78 3.48
C PHE A 59 7.58 12.77 3.41
N LEU A 60 6.42 13.27 2.99
CA LEU A 60 5.24 12.51 2.60
C LEU A 60 5.04 12.66 1.09
N TYR A 61 4.78 11.56 0.42
CA TYR A 61 4.50 11.50 -1.00
C TYR A 61 3.07 11.06 -1.21
N ALA A 62 2.39 11.61 -2.23
CA ALA A 62 1.02 11.26 -2.57
C ALA A 62 0.89 10.90 -4.05
N ALA A 63 0.14 9.83 -4.31
CA ALA A 63 -0.43 9.53 -5.61
C ALA A 63 -1.78 10.23 -5.70
N HIS A 64 -1.99 10.99 -6.77
CA HIS A 64 -3.25 11.64 -7.08
C HIS A 64 -3.95 10.87 -8.20
N GLU A 65 -5.01 10.16 -7.84
CA GLU A 65 -5.76 9.30 -8.77
C GLU A 65 -6.70 10.17 -9.63
N LEU A 66 -6.20 10.56 -10.80
CA LEU A 66 -6.86 11.42 -11.77
C LEU A 66 -7.03 10.68 -13.09
N ASP A 67 -8.20 10.81 -13.71
CA ASP A 67 -8.54 10.09 -14.95
C ASP A 67 -7.78 10.62 -16.16
N GLU A 68 -7.42 11.91 -16.16
CA GLU A 68 -6.85 12.60 -17.33
C GLU A 68 -5.33 12.61 -17.36
N CYS A 69 -4.66 12.35 -16.23
CA CYS A 69 -3.20 12.38 -16.15
C CYS A 69 -2.66 11.63 -14.94
N GLY A 70 -1.42 11.17 -15.02
CA GLY A 70 -0.68 10.68 -13.87
C GLY A 70 -0.13 11.85 -13.04
N ARG A 71 -0.30 11.81 -11.72
CA ARG A 71 0.23 12.85 -10.84
C ARG A 71 0.78 12.28 -9.54
N MET A 72 1.99 12.69 -9.21
CA MET A 72 2.64 12.44 -7.93
C MET A 72 3.02 13.77 -7.28
N ALA A 73 2.92 13.88 -5.97
CA ALA A 73 3.30 15.07 -5.22
C ALA A 73 4.15 14.74 -3.99
N SER A 74 4.93 15.71 -3.55
CA SER A 74 5.81 15.63 -2.40
C SER A 74 5.51 16.78 -1.43
N TYR A 75 5.51 16.45 -0.13
CA TYR A 75 5.23 17.36 0.98
C TYR A 75 6.31 17.20 2.06
N ALA A 76 6.87 18.31 2.55
CA ALA A 76 7.68 18.28 3.76
C ALA A 76 6.76 18.22 4.99
N ILE A 77 7.10 17.37 5.95
CA ILE A 77 6.39 17.20 7.21
C ILE A 77 7.07 18.11 8.25
N ALA A 78 6.34 19.10 8.76
CA ALA A 78 6.83 19.94 9.85
C ALA A 78 6.68 19.23 11.20
N ALA A 79 7.33 19.75 12.23
CA ALA A 79 7.31 19.19 13.58
C ALA A 79 5.89 19.09 14.17
N ASP A 80 5.01 20.03 13.84
CA ASP A 80 3.59 20.01 14.24
C ASP A 80 2.71 19.09 13.38
N GLY A 81 3.27 18.45 12.35
CA GLY A 81 2.59 17.58 11.41
C GLY A 81 1.93 18.28 10.23
N SER A 82 2.12 19.59 10.08
CA SER A 82 1.66 20.31 8.89
C SER A 82 2.45 19.89 7.65
N LEU A 83 1.79 19.91 6.51
CA LEU A 83 2.35 19.49 5.23
C LEU A 83 2.59 20.70 4.33
N ALA A 84 3.84 20.90 3.93
CA ALA A 84 4.22 21.94 2.98
C ALA A 84 4.54 21.29 1.62
N CYS A 85 3.77 21.60 0.58
CA CYS A 85 4.03 21.10 -0.78
C CYS A 85 5.41 21.53 -1.23
N ARG A 86 6.22 20.57 -1.72
CA ARG A 86 7.56 20.78 -2.30
C ARG A 86 7.54 20.73 -3.83
N GLY A 87 6.53 20.13 -4.41
CA GLY A 87 6.34 20.04 -5.85
C GLY A 87 5.47 18.87 -6.24
N ALA A 88 5.08 18.88 -7.50
CA ALA A 88 4.36 17.79 -8.14
C ALA A 88 4.96 17.50 -9.51
N CYS A 89 4.90 16.23 -9.89
CA CYS A 89 5.22 15.76 -11.23
C CYS A 89 3.93 15.26 -11.87
N THR A 90 3.64 15.78 -13.07
CA THR A 90 2.47 15.37 -13.85
C THR A 90 2.97 14.74 -15.15
N ALA A 91 2.51 13.54 -15.45
CA ALA A 91 2.82 12.81 -16.67
C ALA A 91 1.55 12.77 -17.54
N PRO A 92 1.48 13.52 -18.65
CA PRO A 92 0.24 13.67 -19.42
C PRO A 92 -0.20 12.39 -20.17
N PHE A 93 0.71 11.42 -20.32
CA PHE A 93 0.43 10.14 -20.97
C PHE A 93 0.11 8.99 -20.02
N ASP A 94 0.20 9.25 -18.73
CA ASP A 94 -0.17 8.32 -17.66
C ASP A 94 -1.50 8.77 -17.07
N ALA A 95 -2.27 7.83 -16.51
CA ALA A 95 -3.57 8.13 -15.91
C ALA A 95 -3.88 7.18 -14.75
N GLY A 96 -4.64 7.68 -13.77
CA GLY A 96 -5.05 6.89 -12.63
C GLY A 96 -3.89 6.49 -11.71
N THR A 97 -3.01 7.45 -11.33
CA THR A 97 -1.92 7.15 -10.39
C THR A 97 -2.48 6.77 -9.04
N CYS A 98 -2.48 5.48 -8.72
CA CYS A 98 -3.07 4.91 -7.50
C CYS A 98 -2.05 4.46 -6.44
N PHE A 99 -0.75 4.58 -6.74
CA PHE A 99 0.34 4.17 -5.84
C PHE A 99 1.59 5.03 -6.05
N VAL A 100 2.32 5.32 -4.98
CA VAL A 100 3.65 5.95 -5.04
C VAL A 100 4.65 5.18 -4.19
N LEU A 101 5.89 5.12 -4.69
CA LEU A 101 7.01 4.45 -4.02
C LEU A 101 8.26 5.34 -4.10
N PRO A 102 8.74 5.92 -2.99
CA PRO A 102 10.04 6.58 -2.97
C PRO A 102 11.18 5.56 -3.08
N ASP A 103 12.18 5.88 -3.90
CA ASP A 103 13.43 5.10 -3.99
C ASP A 103 14.08 5.00 -2.60
N PRO A 104 14.53 3.81 -2.17
CA PRO A 104 15.28 3.65 -0.92
C PRO A 104 16.48 4.61 -0.78
N ASN A 105 17.14 4.96 -1.89
CA ASN A 105 18.24 5.93 -1.92
C ASN A 105 17.77 7.39 -2.04
N GLY A 106 16.46 7.63 -2.21
CA GLY A 106 15.86 8.97 -2.28
C GLY A 106 16.16 9.74 -3.56
N ARG A 107 16.44 9.08 -4.66
CA ARG A 107 16.77 9.72 -5.95
C ARG A 107 15.58 9.82 -6.90
N SER A 108 14.57 8.99 -6.69
CA SER A 108 13.40 8.92 -7.57
C SER A 108 12.12 8.67 -6.78
N LEU A 109 11.01 9.04 -7.36
CA LEU A 109 9.67 8.68 -6.94
C LEU A 109 8.99 7.94 -8.10
N TYR A 110 8.48 6.74 -7.82
CA TYR A 110 7.78 5.90 -8.81
C TYR A 110 6.28 5.94 -8.54
N GLY A 111 5.49 5.88 -9.61
CA GLY A 111 4.04 5.81 -9.55
C GLY A 111 3.50 4.62 -10.34
N ALA A 112 2.53 3.91 -9.77
CA ALA A 112 1.72 2.96 -10.50
C ALA A 112 0.49 3.66 -11.05
N ASN A 113 0.27 3.55 -12.36
CA ASN A 113 -0.81 4.21 -13.07
C ASN A 113 -1.80 3.16 -13.54
N TYR A 114 -2.92 3.06 -12.85
CA TYR A 114 -3.92 1.99 -13.05
C TYR A 114 -4.61 2.10 -14.41
N LEU A 115 -5.09 3.29 -14.77
CA LEU A 115 -5.87 3.48 -16.00
C LEU A 115 -5.02 3.37 -17.27
N SER A 116 -3.76 3.75 -17.21
CA SER A 116 -2.85 3.66 -18.35
C SER A 116 -2.01 2.38 -18.40
N GLY A 117 -2.06 1.54 -17.36
CA GLY A 117 -1.28 0.30 -17.26
C GLY A 117 0.23 0.58 -17.33
N SER A 118 0.72 1.58 -16.59
CA SER A 118 2.11 2.02 -16.71
C SER A 118 2.78 2.27 -15.37
N VAL A 119 4.12 2.28 -15.39
CA VAL A 119 4.98 2.69 -14.27
C VAL A 119 5.61 4.03 -14.61
N GLY A 120 5.23 5.07 -13.89
CA GLY A 120 5.82 6.41 -13.99
C GLY A 120 7.03 6.57 -13.08
N CYS A 121 7.92 7.50 -13.41
CA CYS A 121 9.07 7.84 -12.59
C CYS A 121 9.41 9.32 -12.70
N CYS A 122 9.71 9.97 -11.58
CA CYS A 122 10.29 11.31 -11.54
C CYS A 122 11.56 11.34 -10.68
N ALA A 123 12.49 12.23 -11.02
CA ALA A 123 13.66 12.47 -10.18
C ALA A 123 13.24 13.21 -8.90
N LEU A 124 13.82 12.80 -7.78
CA LEU A 124 13.59 13.37 -6.45
C LEU A 124 14.86 14.04 -5.95
N LEU A 125 14.77 15.31 -5.60
CA LEU A 125 15.87 16.06 -5.01
C LEU A 125 15.93 15.90 -3.48
N GLU A 126 17.06 16.20 -2.88
CA GLU A 126 17.28 16.09 -1.42
C GLU A 126 16.31 16.97 -0.61
N ASP A 127 15.90 18.11 -1.15
CA ASP A 127 14.94 19.02 -0.53
C ASP A 127 13.47 18.60 -0.74
N GLY A 128 13.24 17.44 -1.33
CA GLY A 128 11.93 16.85 -1.58
C GLY A 128 11.26 17.32 -2.88
N ARG A 129 11.88 18.21 -3.66
CA ARG A 129 11.30 18.64 -4.94
C ARG A 129 11.33 17.52 -5.96
N LEU A 130 10.24 17.42 -6.74
CA LEU A 130 10.14 16.55 -7.90
C LEU A 130 10.52 17.31 -9.15
N VAL A 131 11.39 16.71 -9.97
CA VAL A 131 11.76 17.23 -11.30
C VAL A 131 11.16 16.35 -12.38
N ALA A 132 11.14 16.87 -13.61
CA ALA A 132 10.49 16.29 -14.78
C ALA A 132 10.63 14.76 -14.88
N GLY A 133 9.55 14.11 -15.33
CA GLY A 133 9.45 12.68 -15.40
C GLY A 133 10.51 12.03 -16.28
N LEU A 134 11.02 10.90 -15.82
CA LEU A 134 11.77 9.95 -16.63
C LEU A 134 10.77 9.16 -17.50
N PRO A 135 11.22 8.51 -18.58
CA PRO A 135 10.33 7.70 -19.41
C PRO A 135 9.56 6.66 -18.61
N SER A 136 8.24 6.63 -18.74
CA SER A 136 7.39 5.60 -18.16
C SER A 136 7.55 4.25 -18.86
N ARG A 137 7.15 3.17 -18.19
CA ARG A 137 7.09 1.81 -18.75
C ARG A 137 5.63 1.41 -18.83
N ARG A 138 5.14 1.19 -20.03
CA ARG A 138 3.77 0.74 -20.29
C ARG A 138 3.77 -0.76 -20.47
N HIS A 139 2.85 -1.44 -19.80
CA HIS A 139 2.62 -2.85 -19.99
C HIS A 139 1.70 -3.09 -21.19
N GLU A 140 1.69 -4.32 -21.69
CA GLU A 140 0.84 -4.78 -22.78
C GLU A 140 0.16 -6.09 -22.39
N GLY A 141 -1.02 -6.36 -22.95
CA GLY A 141 -1.78 -7.57 -22.72
C GLY A 141 -3.13 -7.32 -22.09
N ARG A 142 -3.78 -8.40 -21.70
CA ARG A 142 -5.07 -8.44 -21.00
C ARG A 142 -5.21 -9.74 -20.23
N GLY A 143 -6.07 -9.78 -19.24
CA GLY A 143 -6.39 -10.98 -18.47
C GLY A 143 -7.69 -11.64 -18.89
N LEU A 144 -8.21 -12.50 -18.00
CA LEU A 144 -9.39 -13.33 -18.26
C LEU A 144 -10.71 -12.55 -18.15
N ARG A 145 -10.78 -11.53 -17.31
CA ARG A 145 -12.01 -10.81 -16.97
C ARG A 145 -12.16 -9.55 -17.81
N ASP A 146 -13.13 -9.55 -18.73
CA ASP A 146 -13.41 -8.42 -19.62
C ASP A 146 -13.84 -7.14 -18.90
N ASP A 147 -14.38 -7.26 -17.67
CA ASP A 147 -14.85 -6.13 -16.86
C ASP A 147 -13.76 -5.47 -16.02
N ARG A 148 -12.62 -6.14 -15.81
CA ARG A 148 -11.57 -5.69 -14.89
C ARG A 148 -10.14 -5.92 -15.38
N GLN A 149 -9.97 -6.64 -16.49
CA GLN A 149 -8.68 -7.03 -17.06
C GLN A 149 -8.68 -6.86 -18.58
N GLU A 150 -9.44 -5.90 -19.09
CA GLU A 150 -9.51 -5.56 -20.53
C GLU A 150 -8.21 -4.98 -21.05
N ALA A 151 -7.38 -4.44 -20.17
CA ALA A 151 -6.07 -3.83 -20.42
C ALA A 151 -5.14 -4.05 -19.21
N PRO A 152 -3.85 -3.70 -19.30
CA PRO A 152 -2.97 -3.66 -18.14
C PRO A 152 -3.44 -2.62 -17.11
N HIS A 153 -3.34 -2.97 -15.82
CA HIS A 153 -3.70 -2.12 -14.69
C HIS A 153 -2.65 -2.23 -13.59
N VAL A 154 -1.55 -1.47 -13.71
CA VAL A 154 -0.50 -1.47 -12.68
C VAL A 154 -1.05 -0.88 -11.39
N HIS A 155 -1.14 -1.69 -10.34
CA HIS A 155 -1.79 -1.30 -9.09
C HIS A 155 -0.81 -0.93 -7.97
N SER A 156 0.34 -1.56 -7.91
CA SER A 156 1.35 -1.26 -6.90
C SER A 156 2.77 -1.52 -7.36
N LEU A 157 3.71 -0.95 -6.63
CA LEU A 157 5.15 -1.07 -6.88
C LEU A 157 5.87 -1.44 -5.59
N SER A 158 6.95 -2.20 -5.69
CA SER A 158 7.81 -2.49 -4.54
C SER A 158 9.23 -2.79 -4.98
N PHE A 159 10.23 -2.38 -4.19
CA PHE A 159 11.57 -2.90 -4.37
C PHE A 159 11.71 -4.28 -3.74
N VAL A 160 12.29 -5.22 -4.47
CA VAL A 160 12.66 -6.52 -3.91
C VAL A 160 13.77 -6.29 -2.88
N PRO A 161 13.61 -6.74 -1.62
CA PRO A 161 14.55 -6.42 -0.54
C PRO A 161 16.01 -6.77 -0.86
N GLY A 162 16.92 -5.85 -0.56
CA GLY A 162 18.36 -6.05 -0.78
C GLY A 162 18.82 -5.92 -2.24
N THR A 163 17.94 -5.55 -3.15
CA THR A 163 18.23 -5.43 -4.58
C THR A 163 17.87 -4.05 -5.15
N ARG A 164 18.16 -3.86 -6.43
CA ARG A 164 17.68 -2.72 -7.23
C ARG A 164 16.58 -3.17 -8.23
N LEU A 165 15.85 -4.24 -7.89
CA LEU A 165 14.74 -4.74 -8.69
C LEU A 165 13.44 -4.09 -8.22
N LEU A 166 12.69 -3.53 -9.16
CA LEU A 166 11.36 -2.95 -8.98
C LEU A 166 10.32 -3.91 -9.51
N ALA A 167 9.50 -4.46 -8.64
CA ALA A 167 8.36 -5.28 -9.00
C ALA A 167 7.13 -4.37 -9.18
N ALA A 168 6.55 -4.40 -10.36
CA ALA A 168 5.28 -3.76 -10.71
C ALA A 168 4.19 -4.82 -10.73
N VAL A 169 3.21 -4.68 -9.85
CA VAL A 169 2.08 -5.61 -9.73
C VAL A 169 0.97 -5.13 -10.64
N ASP A 170 0.63 -5.93 -11.65
CA ASP A 170 -0.36 -5.58 -12.66
C ASP A 170 -1.59 -6.49 -12.57
N LEU A 171 -2.69 -5.90 -12.11
CA LEU A 171 -3.98 -6.56 -11.95
C LEU A 171 -4.56 -7.02 -13.30
N GLY A 172 -4.37 -6.21 -14.34
CA GLY A 172 -5.00 -6.39 -15.64
C GLY A 172 -4.44 -7.54 -16.45
N ILE A 173 -3.18 -7.93 -16.23
CA ILE A 173 -2.50 -9.00 -16.98
C ILE A 173 -2.09 -10.19 -16.12
N ASP A 174 -2.59 -10.26 -14.87
CA ASP A 174 -2.27 -11.33 -13.91
C ASP A 174 -0.77 -11.54 -13.71
N ALA A 175 0.02 -10.47 -13.53
CA ALA A 175 1.47 -10.58 -13.47
C ALA A 175 2.14 -9.62 -12.46
N LEU A 176 3.33 -10.02 -12.00
CA LEU A 176 4.35 -9.12 -11.46
C LEU A 176 5.42 -8.94 -12.54
N VAL A 177 5.64 -7.72 -13.00
CA VAL A 177 6.67 -7.37 -13.98
C VAL A 177 7.85 -6.77 -13.25
N ILE A 178 9.02 -7.41 -13.32
CA ILE A 178 10.20 -7.05 -12.53
C ILE A 178 11.22 -6.35 -13.43
N TYR A 179 11.58 -5.12 -13.06
CA TYR A 179 12.52 -4.28 -13.77
C TYR A 179 13.82 -4.07 -12.98
N GLN A 180 14.93 -3.97 -13.69
CA GLN A 180 16.16 -3.41 -13.12
C GLN A 180 16.04 -1.89 -13.04
N VAL A 181 16.44 -1.31 -11.92
CA VAL A 181 16.57 0.15 -11.73
C VAL A 181 18.04 0.48 -11.61
N ASP A 182 18.52 1.43 -12.39
CA ASP A 182 19.91 1.86 -12.37
C ASP A 182 20.26 2.80 -11.19
N ALA A 183 21.52 3.21 -11.11
CA ALA A 183 21.99 4.09 -10.03
C ALA A 183 21.38 5.50 -10.09
N SER A 184 20.88 5.96 -11.24
CA SER A 184 20.18 7.24 -11.38
C SER A 184 18.72 7.18 -10.97
N GLY A 185 18.17 5.96 -10.81
CA GLY A 185 16.76 5.71 -10.52
C GLY A 185 15.92 5.48 -11.77
N ALA A 186 16.54 5.40 -12.96
CA ALA A 186 15.81 5.09 -14.18
C ALA A 186 15.49 3.59 -14.27
N ILE A 187 14.26 3.29 -14.74
CA ILE A 187 13.76 1.93 -14.94
C ILE A 187 14.29 1.42 -16.30
N ALA A 188 14.86 0.21 -16.33
CA ALA A 188 15.27 -0.43 -17.58
C ALA A 188 14.10 -0.53 -18.58
N PRO A 189 14.38 -0.46 -19.90
CA PRO A 189 13.32 -0.55 -20.90
C PRO A 189 12.59 -1.89 -20.88
N ASP A 190 13.32 -2.96 -20.69
CA ASP A 190 12.80 -4.33 -20.69
C ASP A 190 12.78 -4.91 -19.27
N PRO A 191 11.77 -5.72 -18.93
CA PRO A 191 11.74 -6.44 -17.66
C PRO A 191 12.82 -7.54 -17.63
N VAL A 192 13.36 -7.80 -16.43
CA VAL A 192 14.29 -8.91 -16.21
C VAL A 192 13.59 -10.23 -15.90
N GLU A 193 12.35 -10.14 -15.40
CA GLU A 193 11.48 -11.30 -15.14
C GLU A 193 10.02 -10.86 -15.19
N THR A 194 9.14 -11.75 -15.65
CA THR A 194 7.69 -11.61 -15.53
C THR A 194 7.15 -12.85 -14.81
N VAL A 195 6.58 -12.65 -13.63
CA VAL A 195 6.01 -13.72 -12.81
C VAL A 195 4.51 -13.76 -13.04
N GLN A 196 4.04 -14.79 -13.75
CA GLN A 196 2.61 -15.01 -13.99
C GLN A 196 1.95 -15.61 -12.75
N VAL A 197 0.75 -15.14 -12.43
CA VAL A 197 -0.13 -15.75 -11.43
C VAL A 197 -1.30 -16.46 -12.12
N PRO A 198 -2.10 -17.26 -11.41
CA PRO A 198 -3.27 -17.90 -12.02
C PRO A 198 -4.21 -16.91 -12.70
N ALA A 199 -4.72 -17.24 -13.88
CA ALA A 199 -5.56 -16.36 -14.68
C ALA A 199 -6.83 -15.94 -13.92
N GLY A 200 -7.17 -14.65 -13.97
CA GLY A 200 -8.30 -14.06 -13.25
C GLY A 200 -8.01 -13.74 -11.79
N SER A 201 -6.76 -13.88 -11.32
CA SER A 201 -6.37 -13.55 -9.95
C SER A 201 -6.50 -12.07 -9.63
N GLY A 202 -6.11 -11.20 -10.56
CA GLY A 202 -6.08 -9.76 -10.36
C GLY A 202 -5.14 -9.35 -9.22
N PRO A 203 -3.81 -9.55 -9.37
CA PRO A 203 -2.84 -9.22 -8.32
C PRO A 203 -2.86 -7.72 -8.05
N ARG A 204 -2.83 -7.35 -6.76
CA ARG A 204 -3.02 -5.97 -6.35
C ARG A 204 -1.83 -5.37 -5.62
N MET A 205 -1.26 -6.11 -4.67
CA MET A 205 -0.18 -5.62 -3.82
C MET A 205 0.68 -6.76 -3.31
N VAL A 206 1.99 -6.52 -3.23
CA VAL A 206 2.96 -7.48 -2.69
C VAL A 206 3.62 -6.92 -1.41
N ALA A 207 3.80 -7.79 -0.41
CA ALA A 207 4.54 -7.52 0.80
C ALA A 207 5.67 -8.54 0.97
N TYR A 208 6.79 -8.11 1.56
CA TYR A 208 7.94 -8.98 1.81
C TYR A 208 8.08 -9.28 3.29
N HIS A 209 8.47 -10.51 3.59
CA HIS A 209 8.84 -10.87 4.95
C HIS A 209 10.15 -10.15 5.35
N PRO A 210 10.23 -9.59 6.58
CA PRO A 210 11.36 -8.74 6.95
C PRO A 210 12.72 -9.44 7.02
N ARG A 211 12.77 -10.79 7.06
CA ARG A 211 14.00 -11.57 7.25
C ARG A 211 14.14 -12.76 6.32
N LEU A 212 13.05 -13.31 5.81
CA LEU A 212 13.06 -14.52 4.97
C LEU A 212 12.83 -14.14 3.50
N PRO A 213 13.37 -14.91 2.54
CA PRO A 213 13.17 -14.65 1.11
C PRO A 213 11.79 -15.12 0.64
N ILE A 214 10.74 -14.58 1.29
CA ILE A 214 9.35 -14.85 0.95
C ILE A 214 8.58 -13.54 0.74
N ALA A 215 7.61 -13.59 -0.15
CA ALA A 215 6.67 -12.51 -0.40
C ALA A 215 5.24 -13.04 -0.36
N ALA A 216 4.31 -12.19 0.03
CA ALA A 216 2.87 -12.42 -0.01
C ALA A 216 2.24 -11.45 -1.01
N LEU A 217 1.53 -11.96 -2.00
CA LEU A 217 0.82 -11.21 -3.01
C LEU A 217 -0.69 -11.34 -2.77
N VAL A 218 -1.37 -10.24 -2.52
CA VAL A 218 -2.83 -10.27 -2.43
C VAL A 218 -3.44 -10.09 -3.82
N ASN A 219 -4.35 -10.99 -4.16
CA ASN A 219 -5.13 -10.96 -5.40
C ASN A 219 -6.52 -10.40 -5.13
N GLU A 220 -6.84 -9.27 -5.77
CA GLU A 220 -8.11 -8.57 -5.57
C GLU A 220 -9.29 -9.41 -6.05
N LEU A 221 -9.20 -9.95 -7.27
CA LEU A 221 -10.34 -10.59 -7.95
C LEU A 221 -10.57 -12.03 -7.50
N ALA A 222 -9.51 -12.80 -7.28
CA ALA A 222 -9.62 -14.15 -6.71
C ALA A 222 -9.90 -14.14 -5.20
N CYS A 223 -9.67 -13.02 -4.53
CA CYS A 223 -9.82 -12.85 -3.08
C CYS A 223 -9.01 -13.89 -2.30
N ASP A 224 -7.72 -13.95 -2.57
CA ASP A 224 -6.76 -14.82 -1.93
C ASP A 224 -5.39 -14.16 -1.74
N VAL A 225 -4.47 -14.88 -1.12
CA VAL A 225 -3.06 -14.48 -1.02
C VAL A 225 -2.20 -15.61 -1.55
N LEU A 226 -1.31 -15.30 -2.49
CA LEU A 226 -0.25 -16.19 -2.93
C LEU A 226 1.02 -15.92 -2.14
N VAL A 227 1.61 -16.97 -1.59
CA VAL A 227 2.92 -16.89 -0.92
C VAL A 227 3.98 -17.38 -1.88
N PHE A 228 5.01 -16.56 -2.07
CA PHE A 228 6.15 -16.88 -2.94
C PHE A 228 7.40 -17.12 -2.12
N ARG A 229 8.22 -18.07 -2.57
CA ARG A 229 9.64 -18.10 -2.25
C ARG A 229 10.40 -17.41 -3.37
N ILE A 230 11.28 -16.49 -2.98
CA ILE A 230 12.11 -15.72 -3.90
C ILE A 230 13.49 -16.37 -3.95
N GLY A 231 14.01 -16.57 -5.17
CA GLY A 231 15.33 -17.12 -5.39
C GLY A 231 16.47 -16.13 -5.18
N GLU A 232 17.67 -16.55 -5.49
CA GLU A 232 18.87 -15.74 -5.33
C GLU A 232 18.83 -14.48 -6.21
N GLY A 233 19.35 -13.38 -5.69
CA GLY A 233 19.34 -12.10 -6.39
C GLY A 233 17.95 -11.44 -6.52
N GLY A 234 16.91 -11.99 -5.89
CA GLY A 234 15.56 -11.44 -5.93
C GLY A 234 14.70 -11.88 -7.12
N LEU A 235 15.14 -12.87 -7.87
CA LEU A 235 14.49 -13.44 -9.05
C LEU A 235 14.01 -14.88 -8.79
N GLN A 236 13.41 -15.52 -9.81
CA GLN A 236 12.90 -16.91 -9.75
C GLN A 236 11.84 -17.10 -8.67
N TRP A 237 10.78 -16.32 -8.76
CA TRP A 237 9.66 -16.38 -7.84
C TRP A 237 8.85 -17.67 -8.06
N ARG A 238 8.58 -18.40 -6.97
CA ARG A 238 7.80 -19.66 -7.00
C ARG A 238 6.68 -19.59 -5.99
N ILE A 239 5.45 -19.82 -6.43
CA ILE A 239 4.29 -19.98 -5.53
C ILE A 239 4.53 -21.22 -4.68
N VAL A 240 4.44 -21.07 -3.35
CA VAL A 240 4.59 -22.17 -2.39
C VAL A 240 3.30 -22.43 -1.62
N GLU A 241 2.42 -21.41 -1.48
CA GLU A 241 1.13 -21.52 -0.80
C GLU A 241 0.10 -20.61 -1.47
N GLN A 242 -1.18 -21.00 -1.38
CA GLN A 242 -2.33 -20.17 -1.74
C GLN A 242 -3.31 -20.18 -0.57
N LEU A 243 -3.65 -19.01 -0.07
CA LEU A 243 -4.42 -18.80 1.14
C LEU A 243 -5.75 -18.13 0.79
N ALA A 244 -6.84 -18.86 0.92
CA ALA A 244 -8.18 -18.31 0.67
C ALA A 244 -8.55 -17.26 1.72
N LEU A 245 -9.12 -16.15 1.29
CA LEU A 245 -9.65 -15.09 2.13
C LEU A 245 -11.19 -15.20 2.27
N PRO A 246 -11.80 -14.56 3.29
CA PRO A 246 -13.23 -14.66 3.55
C PRO A 246 -14.04 -14.01 2.43
N GLN A 247 -14.94 -14.78 1.84
CA GLN A 247 -15.90 -14.34 0.84
C GLN A 247 -17.20 -13.83 1.46
N THR A 248 -17.97 -13.09 0.69
CA THR A 248 -19.39 -12.83 0.96
C THR A 248 -20.24 -13.99 0.43
N PRO A 249 -21.51 -14.11 0.85
CA PRO A 249 -22.42 -15.11 0.28
C PRO A 249 -22.58 -15.03 -1.24
N GLY A 250 -22.41 -13.83 -1.84
CA GLY A 250 -22.47 -13.61 -3.30
C GLY A 250 -21.14 -13.85 -4.03
N GLY A 251 -20.04 -14.06 -3.29
CA GLY A 251 -18.71 -14.26 -3.88
C GLY A 251 -18.09 -12.98 -4.47
N ASP A 252 -18.54 -11.81 -4.05
CA ASP A 252 -18.14 -10.48 -4.55
C ASP A 252 -17.14 -9.74 -3.63
N ALA A 253 -16.57 -10.45 -2.65
CA ALA A 253 -15.52 -9.88 -1.81
C ALA A 253 -14.25 -9.62 -2.61
N LEU A 254 -13.62 -8.48 -2.35
CA LEU A 254 -12.41 -8.03 -3.02
C LEU A 254 -11.29 -7.85 -1.99
N ALA A 255 -10.21 -8.61 -2.11
CA ALA A 255 -9.05 -8.38 -1.26
C ALA A 255 -8.38 -7.04 -1.60
N ALA A 256 -7.73 -6.39 -0.61
CA ALA A 256 -7.27 -5.04 -0.81
C ALA A 256 -5.80 -4.81 -0.45
N HIS A 257 -5.39 -5.12 0.76
CA HIS A 257 -4.04 -4.84 1.24
C HIS A 257 -3.45 -6.05 1.95
N VAL A 258 -2.12 -6.15 1.94
CA VAL A 258 -1.37 -7.21 2.61
C VAL A 258 -0.10 -6.63 3.22
N ALA A 259 0.28 -7.06 4.42
CA ALA A 259 1.53 -6.68 5.06
C ALA A 259 1.98 -7.72 6.09
N PHE A 260 3.28 -7.97 6.15
CA PHE A 260 3.87 -8.69 7.27
C PHE A 260 4.02 -7.77 8.49
N ALA A 261 3.84 -8.33 9.68
CA ALA A 261 4.24 -7.66 10.90
C ALA A 261 5.76 -7.37 10.90
N PRO A 262 6.25 -6.30 11.56
CA PRO A 262 7.68 -5.98 11.58
C PRO A 262 8.58 -7.09 12.17
N ASP A 263 8.01 -7.92 13.05
CA ASP A 263 8.70 -9.09 13.62
C ASP A 263 8.65 -10.34 12.71
N GLY A 264 7.89 -10.30 11.60
CA GLY A 264 7.75 -11.38 10.64
C GLY A 264 6.86 -12.55 11.08
N ARG A 265 6.27 -12.50 12.27
CA ARG A 265 5.50 -13.63 12.82
C ARG A 265 4.08 -13.73 12.32
N GLN A 266 3.53 -12.64 11.77
CA GLN A 266 2.18 -12.62 11.23
C GLN A 266 2.14 -11.92 9.87
N LEU A 267 1.21 -12.39 9.05
CA LEU A 267 0.78 -11.78 7.81
C LEU A 267 -0.65 -11.30 7.97
N TYR A 268 -0.91 -10.05 7.63
CA TYR A 268 -2.23 -9.44 7.66
C TYR A 268 -2.73 -9.21 6.24
N ALA A 269 -4.02 -9.43 6.01
CA ALA A 269 -4.72 -9.06 4.79
C ALA A 269 -6.04 -8.35 5.10
N SER A 270 -6.50 -7.45 4.25
CA SER A 270 -7.81 -6.83 4.36
C SER A 270 -8.72 -7.21 3.19
N VAL A 271 -10.02 -7.38 3.48
CA VAL A 271 -11.00 -7.83 2.49
C VAL A 271 -12.22 -6.92 2.56
N ARG A 272 -12.51 -6.26 1.44
CA ARG A 272 -13.69 -5.42 1.22
C ARG A 272 -14.91 -6.30 0.91
N GLY A 273 -16.09 -5.85 1.25
CA GLY A 273 -17.33 -6.61 1.09
C GLY A 273 -17.59 -7.51 2.30
N SER A 274 -16.69 -8.41 2.63
CA SER A 274 -16.76 -9.16 3.90
C SER A 274 -16.30 -8.34 5.12
N ASP A 275 -15.63 -7.20 4.89
CA ASP A 275 -15.18 -6.22 5.88
C ASP A 275 -14.33 -6.84 7.00
N ARG A 276 -13.33 -7.64 6.58
CA ARG A 276 -12.46 -8.37 7.48
C ARG A 276 -10.99 -7.95 7.38
N LEU A 277 -10.33 -8.02 8.53
CA LEU A 277 -8.89 -8.23 8.62
C LEU A 277 -8.66 -9.72 8.85
N VAL A 278 -7.74 -10.28 8.11
CA VAL A 278 -7.32 -11.67 8.22
C VAL A 278 -5.90 -11.72 8.74
N VAL A 279 -5.66 -12.52 9.75
CA VAL A 279 -4.35 -12.70 10.37
C VAL A 279 -3.92 -14.14 10.16
N PHE A 280 -2.73 -14.32 9.59
CA PHE A 280 -2.07 -15.61 9.46
C PHE A 280 -0.82 -15.63 10.33
N HIS A 281 -0.49 -16.78 10.88
CA HIS A 281 0.81 -17.03 11.51
C HIS A 281 1.86 -17.40 10.47
N VAL A 282 3.07 -16.95 10.70
CA VAL A 282 4.23 -17.28 9.87
C VAL A 282 5.26 -17.98 10.75
N ASP A 283 5.62 -19.21 10.42
CA ASP A 283 6.62 -19.96 11.15
C ASP A 283 8.07 -19.54 10.80
N GLU A 284 9.03 -20.09 11.52
CA GLU A 284 10.46 -19.79 11.32
C GLU A 284 11.01 -20.22 9.95
N ARG A 285 10.31 -21.11 9.23
CA ARG A 285 10.64 -21.57 7.89
C ARG A 285 9.93 -20.78 6.80
N GLY A 286 9.00 -19.90 7.20
CA GLY A 286 8.21 -19.05 6.32
C GLY A 286 6.93 -19.71 5.81
N SER A 287 6.48 -20.83 6.39
CA SER A 287 5.13 -21.36 6.11
C SER A 287 4.07 -20.50 6.76
N VAL A 288 2.99 -20.27 6.04
CA VAL A 288 1.92 -19.36 6.44
C VAL A 288 0.63 -20.15 6.70
N GLY A 289 0.03 -19.98 7.86
CA GLY A 289 -1.19 -20.71 8.24
C GLY A 289 -1.89 -20.15 9.47
N GLY A 290 -2.77 -20.94 10.09
CA GLY A 290 -3.42 -20.55 11.35
C GLY A 290 -4.29 -19.30 11.23
N ARG A 291 -5.18 -19.25 10.23
CA ARG A 291 -6.03 -18.10 9.91
C ARG A 291 -6.99 -17.71 11.07
N CYS A 292 -7.03 -16.41 11.35
CA CYS A 292 -8.01 -15.78 12.23
C CYS A 292 -8.62 -14.55 11.52
N ASP A 293 -9.96 -14.46 11.48
CA ASP A 293 -10.69 -13.37 10.84
C ASP A 293 -11.30 -12.45 11.91
N VAL A 294 -11.00 -11.16 11.83
CA VAL A 294 -11.55 -10.14 12.73
C VAL A 294 -12.26 -9.04 11.94
N PRO A 295 -13.33 -8.41 12.48
CA PRO A 295 -13.95 -7.25 11.84
C PRO A 295 -12.94 -6.12 11.66
N SER A 296 -12.98 -5.43 10.52
CA SER A 296 -12.12 -4.26 10.22
C SER A 296 -12.46 -3.00 11.04
N GLY A 297 -13.54 -3.05 11.82
CA GLY A 297 -14.04 -1.91 12.59
C GLY A 297 -14.84 -0.90 11.77
N GLY A 298 -15.08 -1.16 10.49
CA GLY A 298 -15.86 -0.36 9.57
C GLY A 298 -16.19 -1.15 8.30
N LYS A 299 -16.46 -0.45 7.19
CA LYS A 299 -16.79 -1.07 5.89
C LYS A 299 -15.81 -0.69 4.81
N GLY A 300 -15.50 -1.64 3.93
CA GLY A 300 -14.60 -1.45 2.80
C GLY A 300 -13.14 -1.16 3.22
N PRO A 301 -12.47 -2.04 4.00
CA PRO A 301 -11.09 -1.85 4.43
C PRO A 301 -10.13 -1.91 3.23
N ARG A 302 -9.88 -0.72 2.62
CA ARG A 302 -9.08 -0.60 1.40
C ARG A 302 -7.57 -0.68 1.66
N HIS A 303 -7.14 -0.16 2.80
CA HIS A 303 -5.73 -0.11 3.22
C HIS A 303 -5.62 -0.23 4.73
N PHE A 304 -4.50 -0.76 5.21
CA PHE A 304 -4.12 -0.68 6.60
C PHE A 304 -2.60 -0.44 6.72
N SER A 305 -2.17 0.07 7.88
CA SER A 305 -0.76 0.28 8.17
C SER A 305 -0.43 -0.14 9.60
N LEU A 306 0.61 -0.95 9.74
CA LEU A 306 1.20 -1.27 11.04
C LEU A 306 2.09 -0.12 11.50
N SER A 307 2.03 0.23 12.79
CA SER A 307 2.96 1.19 13.36
C SER A 307 4.40 0.65 13.30
N PRO A 308 5.44 1.51 13.21
CA PRO A 308 6.82 1.07 13.09
C PRO A 308 7.29 0.13 14.21
N ASP A 309 6.74 0.28 15.43
CA ASP A 309 6.99 -0.61 16.56
C ASP A 309 6.10 -1.87 16.56
N GLY A 310 5.24 -2.03 15.57
CA GLY A 310 4.33 -3.17 15.43
C GLY A 310 3.23 -3.29 16.48
N ARG A 311 3.04 -2.27 17.34
CA ARG A 311 2.08 -2.32 18.45
C ARG A 311 0.66 -1.94 18.05
N PHE A 312 0.50 -1.23 16.96
CA PHE A 312 -0.79 -0.72 16.49
C PHE A 312 -0.97 -0.99 15.00
N LEU A 313 -2.23 -1.12 14.62
CA LEU A 313 -2.70 -1.21 13.26
C LEU A 313 -3.73 -0.11 13.02
N ALA A 314 -3.61 0.66 11.95
CA ALA A 314 -4.61 1.62 11.50
C ALA A 314 -5.26 1.08 10.23
N VAL A 315 -6.59 1.06 10.15
CA VAL A 315 -7.37 0.54 9.02
C VAL A 315 -8.18 1.66 8.41
N ALA A 316 -8.01 1.90 7.11
CA ALA A 316 -8.81 2.84 6.32
C ALA A 316 -10.02 2.11 5.75
N ASN A 317 -11.20 2.38 6.30
CA ASN A 317 -12.47 1.82 5.89
C ASN A 317 -13.17 2.83 4.95
N LEU A 318 -12.96 2.66 3.65
CA LEU A 318 -13.40 3.61 2.62
C LEU A 318 -14.93 3.78 2.60
N ALA A 319 -15.68 2.67 2.71
CA ALA A 319 -17.13 2.69 2.55
C ALA A 319 -17.89 3.15 3.80
N SER A 320 -17.22 3.24 4.96
CA SER A 320 -17.79 3.81 6.20
C SER A 320 -17.18 5.14 6.60
N ASP A 321 -16.28 5.71 5.77
CA ASP A 321 -15.69 7.03 6.01
C ASP A 321 -14.92 7.13 7.33
N ASP A 322 -14.15 6.10 7.70
CA ASP A 322 -13.49 6.08 8.99
C ASP A 322 -12.12 5.39 8.99
N VAL A 323 -11.33 5.74 9.99
CA VAL A 323 -10.12 5.02 10.37
C VAL A 323 -10.33 4.37 11.72
N CYS A 324 -10.22 3.03 11.76
CA CYS A 324 -10.23 2.28 13.00
C CYS A 324 -8.79 1.95 13.41
N LEU A 325 -8.47 2.20 14.69
CA LEU A 325 -7.16 1.90 15.28
C LEU A 325 -7.26 0.69 16.18
N PHE A 326 -6.34 -0.24 16.01
CA PHE A 326 -6.26 -1.47 16.79
C PHE A 326 -4.94 -1.52 17.56
N ALA A 327 -5.00 -2.00 18.81
CA ALA A 327 -3.82 -2.51 19.49
C ALA A 327 -3.56 -3.94 19.02
N ARG A 328 -2.28 -4.25 18.74
CA ARG A 328 -1.82 -5.57 18.31
C ARG A 328 -1.10 -6.26 19.46
N ASP A 329 -1.42 -7.52 19.71
CA ASP A 329 -0.59 -8.41 20.50
C ASP A 329 0.52 -9.01 19.61
N ALA A 330 1.77 -8.83 20.00
CA ALA A 330 2.91 -9.32 19.22
C ALA A 330 3.11 -10.84 19.32
N ALA A 331 2.52 -11.51 20.34
CA ALA A 331 2.70 -12.94 20.55
C ALA A 331 1.88 -13.76 19.55
N ASP A 332 0.61 -13.43 19.40
CA ASP A 332 -0.34 -14.16 18.54
C ASP A 332 -0.89 -13.34 17.37
N GLY A 333 -0.56 -12.06 17.29
CA GLY A 333 -1.03 -11.15 16.23
C GLY A 333 -2.47 -10.69 16.39
N ALA A 334 -3.14 -11.05 17.49
CA ALA A 334 -4.50 -10.63 17.76
C ALA A 334 -4.61 -9.11 17.80
N VAL A 335 -5.68 -8.58 17.22
CA VAL A 335 -5.95 -7.14 17.18
C VAL A 335 -7.24 -6.81 17.89
N ARG A 336 -7.23 -5.72 18.67
CA ARG A 336 -8.37 -5.21 19.43
C ARG A 336 -8.56 -3.74 19.13
N ALA A 337 -9.76 -3.35 18.68
CA ALA A 337 -10.09 -1.95 18.40
C ALA A 337 -9.90 -1.09 19.67
N VAL A 338 -9.22 0.05 19.53
CA VAL A 338 -8.89 0.96 20.63
C VAL A 338 -9.33 2.39 20.37
N ALA A 339 -9.48 2.80 19.12
CA ALA A 339 -9.97 4.11 18.76
C ALA A 339 -10.60 4.09 17.36
N HIS A 340 -11.44 5.08 17.10
CA HIS A 340 -12.13 5.27 15.84
C HIS A 340 -12.21 6.76 15.53
N VAL A 341 -12.02 7.15 14.27
CA VAL A 341 -12.11 8.53 13.83
C VAL A 341 -12.72 8.64 12.44
N ARG A 342 -13.68 9.55 12.27
CA ARG A 342 -14.27 9.80 10.96
C ARG A 342 -13.29 10.53 10.05
N VAL A 343 -13.07 9.98 8.85
CA VAL A 343 -12.28 10.56 7.77
C VAL A 343 -12.99 10.21 6.45
N PRO A 344 -13.74 11.14 5.87
CA PRO A 344 -14.53 10.87 4.67
C PRO A 344 -13.68 10.33 3.51
N GLN A 345 -14.17 9.31 2.79
CA GLN A 345 -13.57 8.72 1.60
C GLN A 345 -12.09 8.33 1.78
N VAL A 346 -11.71 7.88 2.98
CA VAL A 346 -10.33 7.48 3.28
C VAL A 346 -9.95 6.23 2.51
N ALA A 347 -8.86 6.30 1.74
CA ALA A 347 -8.35 5.19 0.94
C ALA A 347 -7.02 4.64 1.44
N CYS A 348 -6.22 5.46 2.15
CA CYS A 348 -4.89 5.10 2.63
C CYS A 348 -4.58 5.78 3.97
N VAL A 349 -3.84 5.10 4.83
CA VAL A 349 -3.28 5.64 6.08
C VAL A 349 -1.81 5.28 6.20
N VAL A 350 -1.00 6.19 6.74
CA VAL A 350 0.42 5.97 7.02
C VAL A 350 0.82 6.58 8.35
N TRP A 351 1.62 5.86 9.15
CA TRP A 351 2.14 6.37 10.42
C TRP A 351 3.23 7.42 10.18
N ASP A 352 3.18 8.45 11.00
CA ASP A 352 4.30 9.36 11.16
C ASP A 352 5.24 8.73 12.20
N ALA A 353 6.39 8.25 11.76
CA ALA A 353 7.28 7.39 12.53
C ALA A 353 7.86 8.06 13.77
#